data_fcba39dcb76268fd4f795c9e4afb2781
#
_entry.id   fcba39dcb76268fd4f795c9e4afb2781
#
_cell.length_a   1.000
_cell.length_b   1.000
_cell.length_c   1.000
_cell.angle_alpha   90.00
_cell.angle_beta   90.00
_cell.angle_gamma   90.00
#
_symmetry.space_group_name_H-M   'P 1'
#
loop_
_entity.id
_entity.type
_entity.pdbx_description
1 polymer ?
#
loop_
_entity_poly.entity_id
_entity_poly.type
_entity_poly.pdbx_seq_one_letter_code
_entity_poly.pdbx_strand_id
1 'polypeptide(L)'
;MTATAARLIEPTFWTQTLEQRMAEFAAIRELGAVLPIVVDNPLSETTETIHALTRYDEVVHVSKNPEQFCSGRGATSVFDLPMEMLEFFGGFINMDNPRHAHQRRIVAYSFTP
;
A
#
# COMPACT_ATOMS: atom_id res chain seq x y z
N MET A 1 4.51 25.64 3.47
CA MET A 1 5.20 24.35 3.18
C MET A 1 4.63 23.80 1.89
N THR A 2 5.45 23.49 0.92
CA THR A 2 4.97 22.93 -0.34
C THR A 2 4.47 21.51 -0.10
N ALA A 3 3.23 21.20 -0.52
CA ALA A 3 2.69 19.86 -0.42
C ALA A 3 3.54 18.90 -1.27
N THR A 4 3.87 17.74 -0.72
CA THR A 4 4.59 16.68 -1.43
C THR A 4 4.10 15.32 -0.95
N ALA A 5 4.01 14.35 -1.86
CA ALA A 5 3.61 12.99 -1.52
C ALA A 5 4.59 12.31 -0.54
N ALA A 6 5.85 12.71 -0.52
CA ALA A 6 6.85 12.19 0.41
C ALA A 6 6.47 12.37 1.89
N ARG A 7 5.61 13.34 2.20
CA ARG A 7 5.06 13.50 3.56
C ARG A 7 4.34 12.26 4.08
N LEU A 8 3.73 11.49 3.20
CA LEU A 8 2.94 10.31 3.58
C LEU A 8 3.77 9.18 4.21
N ILE A 9 5.07 9.14 3.96
CA ILE A 9 5.99 8.16 4.56
C ILE A 9 6.71 8.69 5.80
N GLU A 10 6.51 9.97 6.16
CA GLU A 10 7.12 10.56 7.34
C GLU A 10 6.29 10.24 8.59
N PRO A 11 6.88 9.76 9.69
CA PRO A 11 6.17 9.52 10.94
C PRO A 11 5.43 10.77 11.47
N THR A 12 6.01 11.95 11.25
CA THR A 12 5.45 13.24 11.69
C THR A 12 4.10 13.57 11.04
N PHE A 13 3.83 13.06 9.83
CA PHE A 13 2.51 13.19 9.18
C PHE A 13 1.42 12.50 10.01
N TRP A 14 1.70 11.30 10.51
CA TRP A 14 0.71 10.47 11.19
C TRP A 14 0.45 10.88 12.65
N THR A 15 1.34 11.71 13.23
CA THR A 15 1.18 12.27 14.58
C THR A 15 0.37 13.57 14.61
N GLN A 16 0.03 14.13 13.47
CA GLN A 16 -0.81 15.32 13.35
C GLN A 16 -2.26 15.06 13.77
N THR A 17 -3.01 16.14 14.02
CA THR A 17 -4.46 16.05 14.22
C THR A 17 -5.16 15.56 12.93
N LEU A 18 -6.36 15.02 13.07
CA LEU A 18 -7.14 14.58 11.91
C LEU A 18 -7.38 15.74 10.92
N GLU A 19 -7.69 16.92 11.42
CA GLU A 19 -7.94 18.11 10.59
C GLU A 19 -6.71 18.49 9.76
N GLN A 20 -5.54 18.51 10.38
CA GLN A 20 -4.27 18.80 9.69
C GLN A 20 -3.97 17.76 8.61
N ARG A 21 -4.13 16.47 8.92
CA ARG A 21 -3.94 15.39 7.93
C ARG A 21 -4.90 15.50 6.76
N MET A 22 -6.18 15.81 7.02
CA MET A 22 -7.17 15.98 5.96
C MET A 22 -6.83 17.15 5.03
N ALA A 23 -6.34 18.27 5.58
CA ALA A 23 -5.87 19.39 4.79
C ALA A 23 -4.65 19.03 3.93
N GLU A 24 -3.66 18.33 4.49
CA GLU A 24 -2.50 17.86 3.73
C GLU A 24 -2.91 16.83 2.65
N PHE A 25 -3.79 15.88 2.94
CA PHE A 25 -4.32 14.97 1.93
C PHE A 25 -5.05 15.69 0.80
N ALA A 26 -5.82 16.74 1.12
CA ALA A 26 -6.47 17.55 0.10
C ALA A 26 -5.44 18.21 -0.83
N ALA A 27 -4.39 18.80 -0.26
CA ALA A 27 -3.32 19.43 -1.03
C ALA A 27 -2.54 18.39 -1.87
N ILE A 28 -2.26 17.21 -1.34
CA ILE A 28 -1.58 16.13 -2.05
C ILE A 28 -2.42 15.64 -3.23
N ARG A 29 -3.74 15.51 -3.08
CA ARG A 29 -4.65 15.12 -4.19
C ARG A 29 -4.60 16.06 -5.38
N GLU A 30 -4.33 17.35 -5.15
CA GLU A 30 -4.21 18.32 -6.23
C GLU A 30 -2.93 18.17 -7.05
N LEU A 31 -1.90 17.50 -6.52
CA LEU A 31 -0.63 17.29 -7.22
C LEU A 31 -0.75 16.29 -8.38
N GLY A 32 -1.65 15.33 -8.31
CA GLY A 32 -1.84 14.33 -9.36
C GLY A 32 -2.54 13.06 -8.89
N ALA A 33 -2.83 12.19 -9.84
CA ALA A 33 -3.51 10.93 -9.60
C ALA A 33 -2.57 9.85 -9.06
N VAL A 34 -1.34 9.80 -9.58
CA VAL A 34 -0.28 8.86 -9.20
C VAL A 34 0.98 9.67 -8.88
N LEU A 35 1.44 9.60 -7.66
CA LEU A 35 2.53 10.42 -7.17
C LEU A 35 3.73 9.57 -6.79
N PRO A 36 4.85 9.64 -7.53
CA PRO A 36 6.05 8.89 -7.19
C PRO A 36 6.72 9.44 -5.93
N ILE A 37 7.19 8.53 -5.09
CA ILE A 37 7.96 8.81 -3.89
C ILE A 37 9.21 7.93 -3.94
N VAL A 38 10.38 8.56 -3.92
CA VAL A 38 11.65 7.84 -3.82
C VAL A 38 11.94 7.54 -2.35
N VAL A 39 12.21 6.29 -2.05
CA VAL A 39 12.45 5.80 -0.68
C VAL A 39 13.66 4.88 -0.65
N ASP A 40 14.39 4.92 0.44
CA ASP A 40 15.44 3.94 0.70
C ASP A 40 14.83 2.76 1.46
N ASN A 41 14.94 1.57 0.87
CA ASN A 41 14.46 0.35 1.49
C ASN A 41 15.51 -0.17 2.50
N PRO A 42 15.23 -0.12 3.80
CA PRO A 42 16.20 -0.51 4.82
C PRO A 42 16.45 -2.02 4.89
N LEU A 43 15.61 -2.82 4.21
CA LEU A 43 15.69 -4.28 4.22
C LEU A 43 16.55 -4.85 3.09
N SER A 44 16.60 -4.14 1.96
CA SER A 44 17.38 -4.54 0.77
C SER A 44 18.56 -3.61 0.50
N GLU A 45 18.69 -2.53 1.26
CA GLU A 45 19.71 -1.47 1.06
C GLU A 45 19.65 -0.86 -0.35
N THR A 46 18.46 -0.85 -0.97
CA THR A 46 18.22 -0.30 -2.31
C THR A 46 17.31 0.92 -2.25
N THR A 47 17.47 1.80 -3.23
CA THR A 47 16.52 2.90 -3.43
C THR A 47 15.41 2.45 -4.36
N GLU A 48 14.17 2.63 -3.93
CA GLU A 48 12.97 2.22 -4.66
C GLU A 48 12.07 3.43 -4.95
N THR A 49 11.24 3.31 -5.98
CA THR A 49 10.17 4.28 -6.23
C THR A 49 8.83 3.63 -5.93
N ILE A 50 8.16 4.12 -4.89
CA ILE A 50 6.78 3.76 -4.58
C ILE A 50 5.83 4.81 -5.15
N HIS A 51 4.55 4.46 -5.29
CA HIS A 51 3.55 5.34 -5.85
C HIS A 51 2.39 5.54 -4.87
N ALA A 52 2.17 6.80 -4.47
CA ALA A 52 1.05 7.15 -3.62
C ALA A 52 -0.21 7.40 -4.45
N LEU A 53 -1.31 6.79 -4.04
CA LEU A 53 -2.65 6.98 -4.59
C LEU A 53 -3.53 7.59 -3.50
N THR A 54 -4.05 8.78 -3.72
CA THR A 54 -4.87 9.51 -2.73
C THR A 54 -6.27 9.83 -3.21
N ARG A 55 -6.59 9.50 -4.46
CA ARG A 55 -7.92 9.69 -5.06
C ARG A 55 -8.69 8.38 -5.08
N TYR A 56 -9.99 8.47 -4.92
CA TYR A 56 -10.88 7.31 -4.83
C TYR A 56 -10.82 6.41 -6.06
N ASP A 57 -10.88 7.00 -7.26
CA ASP A 57 -10.97 6.24 -8.51
C ASP A 57 -9.70 5.40 -8.77
N GLU A 58 -8.52 5.95 -8.51
CA GLU A 58 -7.25 5.23 -8.64
C GLU A 58 -7.14 4.10 -7.62
N VAL A 59 -7.55 4.33 -6.37
CA VAL A 59 -7.55 3.29 -5.33
C VAL A 59 -8.49 2.15 -5.71
N VAL A 60 -9.69 2.46 -6.22
CA VAL A 60 -10.65 1.47 -6.70
C VAL A 60 -10.09 0.73 -7.92
N HIS A 61 -9.45 1.44 -8.86
CA HIS A 61 -8.84 0.83 -10.03
C HIS A 61 -7.78 -0.21 -9.63
N VAL A 62 -6.84 0.14 -8.76
CA VAL A 62 -5.80 -0.78 -8.26
C VAL A 62 -6.43 -1.97 -7.56
N SER A 63 -7.40 -1.75 -6.68
CA SER A 63 -8.08 -2.81 -5.93
C SER A 63 -8.81 -3.82 -6.82
N LYS A 64 -9.33 -3.40 -7.98
CA LYS A 64 -10.09 -4.25 -8.91
C LYS A 64 -9.24 -4.95 -9.96
N ASN A 65 -7.95 -4.66 -10.05
CA ASN A 65 -7.06 -5.21 -11.06
C ASN A 65 -5.86 -5.97 -10.44
N PRO A 66 -6.12 -7.07 -9.72
CA PRO A 66 -5.06 -7.83 -9.01
C PRO A 66 -4.04 -8.48 -9.94
N GLU A 67 -4.37 -8.66 -11.23
CA GLU A 67 -3.43 -9.17 -12.23
C GLU A 67 -2.33 -8.14 -12.59
N GLN A 68 -2.63 -6.85 -12.44
CA GLN A 68 -1.68 -5.77 -12.68
C GLN A 68 -0.98 -5.32 -11.39
N PHE A 69 -1.69 -5.38 -10.27
CA PHE A 69 -1.26 -4.90 -8.96
C PHE A 69 -1.23 -6.03 -7.95
N CYS A 70 -0.09 -6.74 -7.90
CA CYS A 70 0.05 -7.92 -7.06
C CYS A 70 0.22 -7.56 -5.58
N SER A 71 -0.22 -8.46 -4.71
CA SER A 71 -0.02 -8.37 -3.26
C SER A 71 1.16 -9.20 -2.77
N GLY A 72 1.65 -10.11 -3.60
CA GLY A 72 2.66 -11.11 -3.23
C GLY A 72 4.06 -10.56 -2.94
N ARG A 73 4.29 -9.26 -3.15
CA ARG A 73 5.57 -8.60 -2.85
C ARG A 73 5.60 -7.85 -1.53
N GLY A 74 4.52 -7.89 -0.76
CA GLY A 74 4.43 -7.27 0.56
C GLY A 74 3.35 -6.22 0.69
N ALA A 75 2.10 -6.56 0.36
CA ALA A 75 0.94 -5.65 0.32
C ALA A 75 0.73 -4.81 1.58
N THR A 76 1.19 -5.27 2.74
CA THR A 76 1.08 -4.56 4.02
C THR A 76 2.32 -3.76 4.38
N SER A 77 3.34 -3.77 3.53
CA SER A 77 4.57 -3.01 3.67
C SER A 77 4.64 -1.86 2.68
N VAL A 78 5.30 -0.77 3.06
CA VAL A 78 5.64 0.33 2.16
C VAL A 78 6.74 -0.09 1.17
N PHE A 79 7.59 -1.05 1.57
CA PHE A 79 8.69 -1.56 0.76
C PHE A 79 8.42 -2.98 0.28
N ASP A 80 9.03 -3.37 -0.82
CA ASP A 80 9.09 -4.76 -1.23
C ASP A 80 9.83 -5.58 -0.16
N LEU A 81 9.27 -6.72 0.22
CA LEU A 81 9.85 -7.58 1.25
C LEU A 81 10.74 -8.65 0.62
N PRO A 82 11.89 -8.99 1.24
CA PRO A 82 12.68 -10.15 0.85
C PRO A 82 11.84 -11.44 0.89
N MET A 83 12.14 -12.38 0.00
CA MET A 83 11.37 -13.62 -0.17
C MET A 83 11.22 -14.41 1.15
N GLU A 84 12.28 -14.47 1.95
CA GLU A 84 12.28 -15.17 3.25
C GLU A 84 11.30 -14.53 4.24
N MET A 85 11.16 -13.19 4.21
CA MET A 85 10.18 -12.47 5.03
C MET A 85 8.76 -12.67 4.53
N LEU A 86 8.56 -12.75 3.21
CA LEU A 86 7.24 -13.04 2.62
C LEU A 86 6.72 -14.41 3.04
N GLU A 87 7.58 -15.40 3.11
CA GLU A 87 7.22 -16.74 3.59
C GLU A 87 6.88 -16.75 5.08
N PHE A 88 7.62 -16.01 5.89
CA PHE A 88 7.41 -15.93 7.33
C PHE A 88 6.15 -15.14 7.70
N PHE A 89 5.92 -14.00 7.05
CA PHE A 89 4.74 -13.16 7.28
C PHE A 89 3.55 -13.51 6.36
N GLY A 90 3.59 -14.66 5.71
CA GLY A 90 2.71 -15.09 4.64
C GLY A 90 1.24 -15.30 4.99
N GLY A 91 0.61 -14.30 5.61
CA GLY A 91 -0.85 -14.25 5.68
C GLY A 91 -1.49 -14.14 4.29
N PHE A 92 -2.73 -14.60 4.14
CA PHE A 92 -3.42 -14.60 2.83
C PHE A 92 -3.59 -13.21 2.21
N ILE A 93 -3.45 -12.13 2.99
CA ILE A 93 -3.43 -10.74 2.52
C ILE A 93 -2.25 -10.47 1.57
N ASN A 94 -1.11 -11.13 1.82
CA ASN A 94 0.12 -11.01 1.03
C ASN A 94 0.23 -12.11 -0.06
N MET A 95 -0.88 -12.67 -0.46
CA MET A 95 -0.93 -13.69 -1.50
C MET A 95 -1.67 -13.18 -2.72
N ASP A 96 -1.24 -13.65 -3.90
CA ASP A 96 -1.96 -13.46 -5.15
C ASP A 96 -2.76 -14.72 -5.51
N ASN A 97 -3.64 -14.59 -6.52
CA ASN A 97 -4.38 -15.72 -7.07
C ASN A 97 -3.41 -16.73 -7.76
N PRO A 98 -3.68 -18.02 -7.70
CA PRO A 98 -4.90 -18.66 -7.14
C PRO A 98 -4.84 -18.95 -5.61
N ARG A 99 -3.67 -18.78 -4.95
CA ARG A 99 -3.51 -19.09 -3.52
C ARG A 99 -4.42 -18.22 -2.64
N HIS A 100 -4.49 -16.93 -2.91
CA HIS A 100 -5.38 -16.01 -2.18
C HIS A 100 -6.84 -16.47 -2.24
N ALA A 101 -7.36 -16.74 -3.44
CA ALA A 101 -8.75 -17.17 -3.62
C ALA A 101 -9.04 -18.50 -2.89
N HIS A 102 -8.08 -19.43 -2.85
CA HIS A 102 -8.22 -20.68 -2.14
C HIS A 102 -8.32 -20.46 -0.63
N GLN A 103 -7.39 -19.73 -0.04
CA GLN A 103 -7.36 -19.44 1.40
C GLN A 103 -8.60 -18.63 1.84
N ARG A 104 -8.96 -17.61 1.07
CA ARG A 104 -10.15 -16.80 1.34
C ARG A 104 -11.43 -17.64 1.35
N ARG A 105 -11.56 -18.64 0.49
CA ARG A 105 -12.72 -19.52 0.44
C ARG A 105 -12.86 -20.34 1.74
N ILE A 106 -11.75 -20.83 2.28
CA ILE A 106 -11.74 -21.58 3.54
C ILE A 106 -12.23 -20.70 4.68
N VAL A 107 -11.70 -19.48 4.77
CA VAL A 107 -12.08 -18.52 5.83
C VAL A 107 -13.52 -18.05 5.67
N ALA A 108 -13.96 -17.78 4.44
CA ALA A 108 -15.31 -17.29 4.15
C ALA A 108 -16.41 -18.25 4.67
N TYR A 109 -16.15 -19.55 4.64
CA TYR A 109 -17.08 -20.56 5.18
C TYR A 109 -17.43 -20.35 6.66
N SER A 110 -16.51 -19.76 7.42
CA SER A 110 -16.73 -19.49 8.85
C SER A 110 -17.53 -18.22 9.13
N PHE A 111 -17.77 -17.40 8.11
CA PHE A 111 -18.45 -16.10 8.23
C PHE A 111 -19.73 -15.98 7.40
N THR A 112 -20.11 -17.01 6.67
CA THR A 112 -21.40 -17.09 5.98
C THR A 112 -22.38 -17.90 6.83
N PRO A 113 -23.61 -17.40 7.06
CA PRO A 113 -24.66 -18.15 7.76
C PRO A 113 -25.11 -19.39 7.01
#